data_f983d05135a3a52b97a3e51141ddbfa5
#
_entry.id   f983d05135a3a52b97a3e51141ddbfa5
#
_cell.length_a   1.000
_cell.length_b   1.000
_cell.length_c   1.000
_cell.angle_alpha   90.00
_cell.angle_beta   90.00
_cell.angle_gamma   90.00
#
_symmetry.space_group_name_H-M   'P 1'
#
loop_
_entity.id
_entity.type
_entity.pdbx_description
1 polymer ?
#
loop_
_entity_poly.entity_id
_entity_poly.type
_entity_poly.pdbx_seq_one_letter_code
_entity_poly.pdbx_strand_id
1 'polypeptide(L)'
;RYTKLSKDNTKNPNEDILPHLSEDEVLSLEELKLERKHTKPPARFSEAALVRELEKRGIGRPSTYASIISTIQDRGYVEILNRRFFVKKIGHIVAERLLECFDDIMNYDFTANFENDLDKVAKGELDWKVVLDNFYLAFKKDLQSASNDEGGMRGNKPVKTDILCPDCGN
;
A
#
# COMPACT_ATOMS: atom_id res chain seq x y z
N ARG A 1 24.35 25.10 15.42
CA ARG A 1 23.24 24.70 14.52
C ARG A 1 22.04 24.40 15.39
N TYR A 2 21.08 25.30 15.44
CA TYR A 2 19.84 25.11 16.21
C TYR A 2 18.93 24.16 15.42
N THR A 3 18.58 23.01 16.00
CA THR A 3 17.56 22.11 15.47
C THR A 3 16.19 22.75 15.67
N LYS A 4 15.42 22.90 14.58
CA LYS A 4 14.03 23.37 14.66
C LYS A 4 13.22 22.41 15.54
N LEU A 5 12.65 22.92 16.61
CA LEU A 5 11.64 22.23 17.40
C LEU A 5 10.45 21.82 16.48
N SER A 6 10.12 20.55 16.45
CA SER A 6 8.94 20.06 15.76
C SER A 6 7.69 20.63 16.44
N LYS A 7 6.83 21.27 15.65
CA LYS A 7 5.52 21.73 16.11
C LYS A 7 4.63 20.51 16.39
N ASP A 8 4.65 19.99 17.61
CA ASP A 8 3.55 19.18 18.11
C ASP A 8 2.42 20.14 18.53
N ASN A 9 1.31 20.09 17.79
CA ASN A 9 0.11 20.87 18.01
C ASN A 9 -0.72 20.34 19.20
N THR A 10 -0.13 20.29 20.39
CA THR A 10 -0.87 20.25 21.64
C THR A 10 -0.59 21.57 22.36
N LYS A 11 -1.46 22.56 22.16
CA LYS A 11 -1.45 23.80 22.94
C LYS A 11 -1.70 23.43 24.39
N ASN A 12 -0.65 23.31 25.17
CA ASN A 12 -0.74 23.43 26.61
C ASN A 12 -0.96 24.92 26.97
N PRO A 13 -1.98 25.27 27.77
CA PRO A 13 -2.22 26.65 28.15
C PRO A 13 -1.12 27.27 29.05
N ASN A 14 -0.08 26.51 29.37
CA ASN A 14 1.13 26.94 30.07
C ASN A 14 2.36 26.74 29.17
N GLU A 15 2.33 27.18 27.93
CA GLU A 15 3.57 27.33 27.17
C GLU A 15 4.41 28.37 27.89
N ASP A 16 5.45 27.90 28.55
CA ASP A 16 6.40 28.64 29.32
C ASP A 16 6.94 29.82 28.48
N ILE A 17 6.64 31.02 28.92
CA ILE A 17 7.29 32.22 28.41
C ILE A 17 8.75 32.02 28.75
N LEU A 18 9.59 31.86 27.70
CA LEU A 18 11.03 31.73 27.92
C LEU A 18 11.54 32.93 28.77
N PRO A 19 12.33 32.68 29.81
CA PRO A 19 12.87 33.76 30.60
C PRO A 19 13.75 34.69 29.76
N HIS A 20 13.83 35.95 30.14
CA HIS A 20 14.77 36.92 29.58
C HIS A 20 16.19 36.48 29.92
N LEU A 21 16.97 36.14 28.86
CA LEU A 21 18.39 35.81 29.00
C LEU A 21 19.24 36.95 28.42
N SER A 22 20.37 37.24 29.06
CA SER A 22 21.34 38.21 28.56
C SER A 22 22.46 37.50 27.81
N GLU A 23 23.09 38.23 26.89
CA GLU A 23 24.28 37.71 26.17
C GLU A 23 25.41 37.49 27.20
N ASP A 24 26.11 36.34 27.08
CA ASP A 24 27.17 35.88 28.00
C ASP A 24 26.71 35.52 29.44
N GLU A 25 25.43 35.37 29.69
CA GLU A 25 24.92 34.92 30.99
C GLU A 25 25.33 33.47 31.27
N VAL A 26 25.93 33.23 32.45
CA VAL A 26 26.36 31.90 32.88
C VAL A 26 25.17 31.11 33.40
N LEU A 27 24.81 30.04 32.68
CA LEU A 27 23.74 29.14 33.11
C LEU A 27 24.30 27.89 33.79
N SER A 28 23.59 27.41 34.84
CA SER A 28 23.89 26.12 35.48
C SER A 28 23.06 25.00 34.84
N LEU A 29 23.71 23.89 34.50
CA LEU A 29 23.00 22.69 34.04
C LEU A 29 22.38 21.98 35.25
N GLU A 30 21.05 21.91 35.33
CA GLU A 30 20.34 21.22 36.40
C GLU A 30 20.16 19.72 36.10
N GLU A 31 19.76 19.37 34.87
CA GLU A 31 19.48 18.00 34.51
C GLU A 31 19.79 17.75 33.03
N LEU A 32 20.40 16.61 32.72
CA LEU A 32 20.57 16.10 31.34
C LEU A 32 19.72 14.87 31.17
N LYS A 33 18.65 14.96 30.38
CA LYS A 33 17.79 13.82 30.02
C LYS A 33 18.22 13.22 28.72
N LEU A 34 18.69 11.98 28.72
CA LEU A 34 19.03 11.22 27.54
C LEU A 34 17.81 10.42 27.12
N GLU A 35 17.19 10.77 25.97
CA GLU A 35 16.06 10.05 25.39
C GLU A 35 16.48 9.36 24.09
N ARG A 36 16.25 8.05 24.00
CA ARG A 36 16.41 7.31 22.75
C ARG A 36 15.16 7.50 21.89
N LYS A 37 15.29 8.20 20.77
CA LYS A 37 14.19 8.38 19.79
C LYS A 37 14.47 7.56 18.55
N HIS A 38 13.42 6.91 18.03
CA HIS A 38 13.47 6.16 16.80
C HIS A 38 12.54 6.80 15.77
N THR A 39 12.92 6.75 14.49
CA THR A 39 12.00 7.09 13.41
C THR A 39 10.85 6.06 13.37
N LYS A 40 9.64 6.54 13.12
CA LYS A 40 8.47 5.67 12.95
C LYS A 40 8.35 5.27 11.48
N PRO A 41 7.94 4.03 11.20
CA PRO A 41 7.64 3.62 9.82
C PRO A 41 6.47 4.44 9.26
N PRO A 42 6.32 4.51 7.91
CA PRO A 42 5.15 5.15 7.30
C PRO A 42 3.85 4.57 7.86
N ALA A 43 2.87 5.43 8.07
CA ALA A 43 1.56 4.99 8.53
C ALA A 43 0.86 4.14 7.46
N ARG A 44 0.09 3.13 7.88
CA ARG A 44 -0.75 2.36 6.96
C ARG A 44 -1.79 3.25 6.29
N PHE A 45 -2.17 2.90 5.07
CA PHE A 45 -3.17 3.65 4.32
C PHE A 45 -4.53 3.70 5.05
N SER A 46 -5.12 4.87 5.07
CA SER A 46 -6.56 5.02 5.24
C SER A 46 -7.23 4.99 3.87
N GLU A 47 -8.55 4.86 3.82
CA GLU A 47 -9.32 4.89 2.57
C GLU A 47 -8.98 6.14 1.72
N ALA A 48 -9.05 7.32 2.32
CA ALA A 48 -8.71 8.57 1.63
C ALA A 48 -7.22 8.66 1.22
N ALA A 49 -6.31 8.05 1.99
CA ALA A 49 -4.89 8.03 1.63
C ALA A 49 -4.62 7.06 0.47
N LEU A 50 -5.33 5.93 0.42
CA LEU A 50 -5.24 4.97 -0.68
C LEU A 50 -5.77 5.58 -1.98
N VAL A 51 -6.94 6.23 -1.95
CA VAL A 51 -7.49 6.93 -3.13
C VAL A 51 -6.49 7.96 -3.66
N ARG A 52 -5.92 8.79 -2.80
CA ARG A 52 -4.90 9.77 -3.22
C ARG A 52 -3.67 9.13 -3.84
N GLU A 53 -3.25 7.97 -3.34
CA GLU A 53 -2.08 7.26 -3.90
C GLU A 53 -2.43 6.66 -5.27
N LEU A 54 -3.64 6.09 -5.44
CA LEU A 54 -4.13 5.61 -6.74
C LEU A 54 -4.21 6.75 -7.76
N GLU A 55 -4.79 7.87 -7.37
CA GLU A 55 -4.88 9.08 -8.20
C GLU A 55 -3.50 9.59 -8.61
N LYS A 56 -2.57 9.72 -7.64
CA LYS A 56 -1.19 10.14 -7.90
C LYS A 56 -0.47 9.26 -8.90
N ARG A 57 -0.75 7.95 -8.90
CA ARG A 57 -0.17 6.97 -9.82
C ARG A 57 -0.95 6.83 -11.13
N GLY A 58 -2.08 7.50 -11.30
CA GLY A 58 -2.94 7.38 -12.48
C GLY A 58 -3.66 6.02 -12.58
N ILE A 59 -3.81 5.29 -11.47
CA ILE A 59 -4.46 3.99 -11.40
C ILE A 59 -5.93 4.18 -11.05
N GLY A 60 -6.83 3.75 -11.92
CA GLY A 60 -8.26 3.95 -11.78
C GLY A 60 -8.71 5.38 -12.10
N ARG A 61 -9.99 5.64 -11.93
CA ARG A 61 -10.65 6.93 -12.15
C ARG A 61 -11.61 7.22 -11.00
N PRO A 62 -12.07 8.45 -10.80
CA PRO A 62 -12.99 8.79 -9.70
C PRO A 62 -14.20 7.86 -9.60
N SER A 63 -14.73 7.40 -10.74
CA SER A 63 -15.87 6.47 -10.80
C SER A 63 -15.54 5.05 -10.34
N THR A 64 -14.28 4.65 -10.30
CA THR A 64 -13.86 3.28 -9.98
C THR A 64 -13.20 3.11 -8.60
N TYR A 65 -12.75 4.18 -7.96
CA TYR A 65 -12.06 4.07 -6.66
C TYR A 65 -12.88 3.37 -5.59
N ALA A 66 -14.17 3.72 -5.47
CA ALA A 66 -15.04 3.10 -4.48
C ALA A 66 -15.21 1.59 -4.72
N SER A 67 -15.41 1.17 -5.98
CA SER A 67 -15.55 -0.24 -6.33
C SER A 67 -14.26 -1.03 -6.13
N ILE A 68 -13.09 -0.44 -6.40
CA ILE A 68 -11.79 -1.06 -6.13
C ILE A 68 -11.64 -1.35 -4.62
N ILE A 69 -11.91 -0.34 -3.79
CA ILE A 69 -11.80 -0.46 -2.33
C ILE A 69 -12.79 -1.48 -1.78
N SER A 70 -14.05 -1.46 -2.24
CA SER A 70 -15.06 -2.46 -1.86
C SER A 70 -14.63 -3.87 -2.25
N THR A 71 -14.14 -4.06 -3.48
CA THR A 71 -13.73 -5.37 -3.99
C THR A 71 -12.63 -6.01 -3.14
N ILE A 72 -11.60 -5.27 -2.75
CA ILE A 72 -10.50 -5.83 -1.93
C ILE A 72 -10.94 -6.19 -0.51
N GLN A 73 -11.95 -5.49 0.02
CA GLN A 73 -12.57 -5.81 1.32
C GLN A 73 -13.50 -7.02 1.21
N ASP A 74 -14.41 -7.03 0.24
CA ASP A 74 -15.41 -8.07 0.04
C ASP A 74 -14.77 -9.44 -0.25
N ARG A 75 -13.64 -9.43 -0.95
CA ARG A 75 -12.82 -10.63 -1.18
C ARG A 75 -11.96 -11.03 0.02
N GLY A 76 -11.99 -10.26 1.10
CA GLY A 76 -11.23 -10.52 2.31
C GLY A 76 -9.71 -10.41 2.16
N TYR A 77 -9.22 -9.69 1.15
CA TYR A 77 -7.78 -9.45 0.97
C TYR A 77 -7.24 -8.48 2.00
N VAL A 78 -8.07 -7.55 2.44
CA VAL A 78 -7.75 -6.55 3.47
C VAL A 78 -8.88 -6.48 4.49
N GLU A 79 -8.54 -5.98 5.68
CA GLU A 79 -9.50 -5.57 6.70
C GLU A 79 -9.21 -4.14 7.15
N ILE A 80 -10.22 -3.46 7.66
CA ILE A 80 -10.08 -2.11 8.19
C ILE A 80 -10.13 -2.16 9.71
N LEU A 81 -9.00 -1.80 10.33
CA LEU A 81 -8.88 -1.63 11.78
C LEU A 81 -8.46 -0.19 12.08
N ASN A 82 -9.17 0.49 12.97
CA ASN A 82 -8.90 1.88 13.34
C ASN A 82 -8.76 2.82 12.13
N ARG A 83 -9.66 2.66 11.12
CA ARG A 83 -9.67 3.42 9.86
C ARG A 83 -8.40 3.23 9.01
N ARG A 84 -7.68 2.11 9.15
CA ARG A 84 -6.47 1.77 8.41
C ARG A 84 -6.62 0.39 7.79
N PHE A 85 -6.08 0.23 6.57
CA PHE A 85 -6.05 -1.05 5.89
C PHE A 85 -4.95 -1.96 6.45
N PHE A 86 -5.33 -3.20 6.70
CA PHE A 86 -4.42 -4.28 7.06
C PHE A 86 -4.58 -5.39 6.04
N VAL A 87 -3.49 -5.76 5.38
CA VAL A 87 -3.49 -6.87 4.42
C VAL A 87 -3.59 -8.18 5.21
N LYS A 88 -4.51 -9.04 4.79
CA LYS A 88 -4.69 -10.39 5.35
C LYS A 88 -3.78 -11.38 4.65
N LYS A 89 -3.58 -12.55 5.26
CA LYS A 89 -2.73 -13.61 4.68
C LYS A 89 -3.15 -13.97 3.26
N ILE A 90 -4.46 -14.09 2.99
CA ILE A 90 -4.97 -14.36 1.65
C ILE A 90 -4.62 -13.26 0.65
N GLY A 91 -4.63 -11.99 1.07
CA GLY A 91 -4.24 -10.87 0.23
C GLY A 91 -2.76 -10.93 -0.19
N HIS A 92 -1.87 -11.29 0.74
CA HIS A 92 -0.45 -11.50 0.41
C HIS A 92 -0.27 -12.66 -0.58
N ILE A 93 -0.89 -13.82 -0.32
CA ILE A 93 -0.78 -14.99 -1.19
C ILE A 93 -1.24 -14.69 -2.61
N VAL A 94 -2.40 -14.02 -2.75
CA VAL A 94 -2.94 -13.66 -4.06
C VAL A 94 -2.02 -12.66 -4.77
N ALA A 95 -1.52 -11.63 -4.07
CA ALA A 95 -0.63 -10.64 -4.65
C ALA A 95 0.70 -11.28 -5.11
N GLU A 96 1.32 -12.14 -4.29
CA GLU A 96 2.55 -12.86 -4.64
C GLU A 96 2.36 -13.72 -5.89
N ARG A 97 1.27 -14.51 -5.95
CA ARG A 97 1.00 -15.35 -7.12
C ARG A 97 0.71 -14.57 -8.39
N LEU A 98 0.01 -13.45 -8.28
CA LEU A 98 -0.22 -12.56 -9.43
C LEU A 98 1.07 -11.91 -9.91
N LEU A 99 1.97 -11.51 -9.02
CA LEU A 99 3.30 -10.99 -9.39
C LEU A 99 4.15 -12.04 -10.08
N GLU A 100 4.13 -13.30 -9.60
CA GLU A 100 4.88 -14.39 -10.23
C GLU A 100 4.38 -14.73 -11.65
N CYS A 101 3.07 -14.69 -11.86
CA CYS A 101 2.45 -15.15 -13.12
C CYS A 101 2.18 -14.03 -14.13
N PHE A 102 2.02 -12.77 -13.66
CA PHE A 102 1.55 -11.62 -14.43
C PHE A 102 2.30 -10.35 -14.06
N ASP A 103 3.63 -10.40 -14.02
CA ASP A 103 4.47 -9.29 -13.54
C ASP A 103 4.19 -7.99 -14.29
N ASP A 104 4.11 -8.05 -15.63
CA ASP A 104 3.83 -6.88 -16.47
C ASP A 104 2.48 -6.23 -16.11
N ILE A 105 1.42 -7.03 -15.93
CA ILE A 105 0.06 -6.54 -15.60
C ILE A 105 -0.01 -5.99 -14.18
N MET A 106 0.78 -6.54 -13.26
CA MET A 106 0.87 -6.08 -11.87
C MET A 106 1.72 -4.84 -11.69
N ASN A 107 2.40 -4.39 -12.73
CA ASN A 107 3.16 -3.14 -12.71
C ASN A 107 2.21 -1.93 -12.65
N TYR A 108 2.52 -0.98 -11.77
CA TYR A 108 1.72 0.26 -11.64
C TYR A 108 1.68 1.07 -12.94
N ASP A 109 2.80 1.14 -13.64
CA ASP A 109 2.91 1.90 -14.89
C ASP A 109 2.06 1.28 -16.00
N PHE A 110 1.95 -0.05 -16.04
CA PHE A 110 1.08 -0.74 -16.98
C PHE A 110 -0.38 -0.29 -16.82
N THR A 111 -0.90 -0.34 -15.59
CA THR A 111 -2.29 0.05 -15.31
C THR A 111 -2.52 1.53 -15.63
N ALA A 112 -1.58 2.40 -15.26
CA ALA A 112 -1.68 3.84 -15.55
C ALA A 112 -1.68 4.12 -17.07
N ASN A 113 -0.81 3.45 -17.84
CA ASN A 113 -0.75 3.60 -19.29
C ASN A 113 -2.01 3.05 -19.95
N PHE A 114 -2.52 1.92 -19.49
CA PHE A 114 -3.75 1.33 -20.02
C PHE A 114 -4.97 2.23 -19.79
N GLU A 115 -5.07 2.85 -18.60
CA GLU A 115 -6.10 3.87 -18.32
C GLU A 115 -5.98 5.09 -19.24
N ASN A 116 -4.76 5.55 -19.53
CA ASN A 116 -4.53 6.64 -20.47
C ASN A 116 -4.91 6.27 -21.92
N ASP A 117 -4.66 5.01 -22.33
CA ASP A 117 -5.06 4.55 -23.65
C ASP A 117 -6.59 4.43 -23.77
N LEU A 118 -7.28 4.01 -22.69
CA LEU A 118 -8.73 4.05 -22.65
C LEU A 118 -9.30 5.49 -22.75
N ASP A 119 -8.62 6.47 -22.15
CA ASP A 119 -8.99 7.88 -22.30
C ASP A 119 -8.83 8.38 -23.76
N LYS A 120 -7.78 7.93 -24.46
CA LYS A 120 -7.59 8.22 -25.89
C LYS A 120 -8.67 7.55 -26.75
N VAL A 121 -9.04 6.31 -26.43
CA VAL A 121 -10.16 5.63 -27.09
C VAL A 121 -11.46 6.40 -26.91
N ALA A 122 -11.73 6.88 -25.69
CA ALA A 122 -12.92 7.69 -25.39
C ALA A 122 -12.96 9.01 -26.19
N LYS A 123 -11.80 9.59 -26.51
CA LYS A 123 -11.67 10.78 -27.36
C LYS A 123 -11.69 10.48 -28.87
N GLY A 124 -11.67 9.21 -29.26
CA GLY A 124 -11.58 8.82 -30.68
C GLY A 124 -10.16 8.93 -31.28
N GLU A 125 -9.14 9.10 -30.47
CA GLU A 125 -7.73 9.21 -30.87
C GLU A 125 -7.06 7.85 -31.11
N LEU A 126 -7.62 6.79 -30.54
CA LEU A 126 -7.08 5.42 -30.59
C LEU A 126 -8.20 4.41 -30.83
N ASP A 127 -7.95 3.41 -31.68
CA ASP A 127 -8.89 2.32 -31.90
C ASP A 127 -8.84 1.32 -30.73
N TRP A 128 -9.99 1.06 -30.12
CA TRP A 128 -10.12 0.14 -28.99
C TRP A 128 -9.69 -1.29 -29.32
N LYS A 129 -9.82 -1.72 -30.59
CA LYS A 129 -9.41 -3.07 -31.03
C LYS A 129 -7.90 -3.23 -30.92
N VAL A 130 -7.14 -2.20 -31.31
CA VAL A 130 -5.68 -2.21 -31.23
C VAL A 130 -5.23 -2.31 -29.76
N VAL A 131 -5.89 -1.59 -28.87
CA VAL A 131 -5.59 -1.66 -27.43
C VAL A 131 -5.85 -3.05 -26.87
N LEU A 132 -7.00 -3.63 -27.20
CA LEU A 132 -7.37 -4.97 -26.74
C LEU A 132 -6.49 -6.07 -27.35
N ASP A 133 -6.15 -6.00 -28.63
CA ASP A 133 -5.31 -6.99 -29.28
C ASP A 133 -3.91 -7.03 -28.66
N ASN A 134 -3.31 -5.86 -28.43
CA ASN A 134 -2.00 -5.75 -27.78
C ASN A 134 -2.04 -6.33 -26.35
N PHE A 135 -3.04 -5.99 -25.58
CA PHE A 135 -3.24 -6.54 -24.24
C PHE A 135 -3.42 -8.06 -24.26
N TYR A 136 -4.32 -8.55 -25.14
CA TYR A 136 -4.69 -9.95 -25.18
C TYR A 136 -3.53 -10.87 -25.59
N LEU A 137 -2.67 -10.42 -26.50
CA LEU A 137 -1.50 -11.20 -26.93
C LEU A 137 -0.53 -11.44 -25.77
N ALA A 138 -0.22 -10.40 -25.00
CA ALA A 138 0.64 -10.52 -23.83
C ALA A 138 -0.03 -11.38 -22.75
N PHE A 139 -1.26 -11.06 -22.39
CA PHE A 139 -2.04 -11.77 -21.38
C PHE A 139 -2.20 -13.27 -21.67
N LYS A 140 -2.46 -13.64 -22.95
CA LYS A 140 -2.62 -15.03 -23.35
C LYS A 140 -1.33 -15.83 -23.15
N LYS A 141 -0.17 -15.23 -23.41
CA LYS A 141 1.13 -15.86 -23.19
C LYS A 141 1.33 -16.15 -21.71
N ASP A 142 1.08 -15.16 -20.86
CA ASP A 142 1.26 -15.29 -19.42
C ASP A 142 0.27 -16.30 -18.82
N LEU A 143 -0.97 -16.29 -19.30
CA LEU A 143 -2.00 -17.24 -18.90
C LEU A 143 -1.62 -18.69 -19.25
N GLN A 144 -1.03 -18.91 -20.43
CA GLN A 144 -0.53 -20.24 -20.83
C GLN A 144 0.62 -20.68 -19.92
N SER A 145 1.55 -19.78 -19.62
CA SER A 145 2.67 -20.05 -18.69
C SER A 145 2.16 -20.38 -17.29
N ALA A 146 1.21 -19.59 -16.77
CA ALA A 146 0.61 -19.83 -15.46
C ALA A 146 -0.20 -21.12 -15.38
N SER A 147 -0.82 -21.55 -16.49
CA SER A 147 -1.58 -22.81 -16.57
C SER A 147 -0.69 -24.04 -16.58
N ASN A 148 0.52 -23.93 -17.11
CA ASN A 148 1.51 -25.01 -17.17
C ASN A 148 2.36 -25.10 -15.90
N ASP A 149 2.28 -24.12 -15.00
CA ASP A 149 3.00 -24.12 -13.73
C ASP A 149 2.41 -25.18 -12.78
N GLU A 150 3.17 -26.21 -12.46
CA GLU A 150 2.77 -27.27 -11.52
C GLU A 150 2.52 -26.73 -10.10
N GLY A 151 3.11 -25.58 -9.77
CA GLY A 151 2.84 -24.84 -8.55
C GLY A 151 1.44 -24.23 -8.48
N GLY A 152 0.82 -24.04 -9.64
CA GLY A 152 -0.56 -23.71 -9.96
C GLY A 152 -1.24 -22.67 -9.06
N MET A 153 -2.23 -21.96 -9.55
CA MET A 153 -3.21 -21.22 -8.71
C MET A 153 -4.03 -22.16 -7.79
N ARG A 154 -3.69 -23.43 -7.75
CA ARG A 154 -4.20 -24.41 -6.80
C ARG A 154 -3.64 -24.03 -5.44
N GLY A 155 -4.55 -23.71 -4.54
CA GLY A 155 -4.29 -23.19 -3.20
C GLY A 155 -3.07 -23.81 -2.51
N ASN A 156 -2.41 -23.02 -1.70
CA ASN A 156 -1.23 -23.39 -0.95
C ASN A 156 -1.29 -24.85 -0.51
N LYS A 157 -0.26 -25.61 -0.90
CA LYS A 157 -0.08 -26.94 -0.31
C LYS A 157 -0.09 -26.78 1.21
N PRO A 158 -0.85 -27.61 1.94
CA PRO A 158 -0.87 -27.51 3.39
C PRO A 158 0.56 -27.66 3.91
N VAL A 159 0.99 -26.66 4.67
CA VAL A 159 2.30 -26.71 5.34
C VAL A 159 2.14 -27.63 6.55
N LYS A 160 2.96 -28.67 6.62
CA LYS A 160 3.04 -29.49 7.84
C LYS A 160 3.54 -28.60 8.97
N THR A 161 2.78 -28.56 10.04
CA THR A 161 3.15 -27.86 11.28
C THR A 161 3.40 -28.91 12.36
N ASP A 162 4.23 -28.59 13.35
CA ASP A 162 4.44 -29.45 14.54
C ASP A 162 3.27 -29.37 15.54
N ILE A 163 2.19 -28.65 15.16
CA ILE A 163 1.00 -28.51 15.99
C ILE A 163 0.12 -29.73 15.74
N LEU A 164 0.01 -30.60 16.75
CA LEU A 164 -0.86 -31.75 16.69
C LEU A 164 -2.33 -31.35 16.68
N CYS A 165 -3.14 -32.03 15.86
CA CYS A 165 -4.57 -31.84 15.86
C CYS A 165 -5.16 -32.19 17.23
N PRO A 166 -5.95 -31.29 17.87
CA PRO A 166 -6.52 -31.61 19.19
C PRO A 166 -7.52 -32.77 19.17
N ASP A 167 -8.11 -33.08 18.00
CA ASP A 167 -9.14 -34.15 17.89
C ASP A 167 -8.56 -35.49 17.51
N CYS A 168 -7.52 -35.55 16.68
CA CYS A 168 -6.98 -36.84 16.18
C CYS A 168 -5.49 -37.06 16.48
N GLY A 169 -4.78 -36.09 17.04
CA GLY A 169 -3.38 -36.23 17.47
C GLY A 169 -2.36 -36.31 16.34
N ASN A 170 -2.76 -36.05 15.05
CA ASN A 170 -1.87 -36.03 13.89
C ASN A 170 -1.43 -34.57 13.55
#